data_9fe59ddf77a6c4d2ee409c22c95a9caa
#
_entry.id   9fe59ddf77a6c4d2ee409c22c95a9caa
#
_cell.length_a   1.000
_cell.length_b   1.000
_cell.length_c   1.000
_cell.angle_alpha   90.00
_cell.angle_beta   90.00
_cell.angle_gamma   90.00
#
_symmetry.space_group_name_H-M   'P 1'
#
loop_
_entity.id
_entity.type
_entity.pdbx_description
1 polymer ?
#
loop_
_entity_poly.entity_id
_entity_poly.type
_entity_poly.pdbx_seq_one_letter_code
_entity_poly.pdbx_strand_id
1 'polypeptide(L)'
;MKAARLLTGVIAVVSSVQMAAAQQIDPRMPEGPNREFVSKVCSECHALSNLYSTVGRTREGWTRVIEDMARYGLKVTPEERTRILDYLTASMGP
;
A
#
# COMPACT_ATOMS: atom_id res chain seq x y z
N MET A 1 -20.63 33.59 -49.47
CA MET A 1 -20.39 33.36 -48.96
C MET A 1 -20.45 33.03 -47.86
N LYS A 2 -20.31 32.18 -47.26
CA LYS A 2 -20.42 31.85 -46.25
C LYS A 2 -19.49 31.42 -45.58
N ALA A 3 -19.21 31.62 -44.67
CA ALA A 3 -18.25 31.36 -43.88
C ALA A 3 -18.39 30.15 -43.25
N ALA A 4 -17.63 29.40 -43.46
CA ALA A 4 -17.68 28.23 -42.84
C ALA A 4 -17.23 28.32 -41.49
N ARG A 5 -17.80 28.06 -40.61
CA ARG A 5 -17.47 28.17 -39.40
C ARG A 5 -16.98 27.04 -38.95
N LEU A 6 -15.91 26.83 -38.61
CA LEU A 6 -15.35 25.91 -38.05
C LEU A 6 -15.52 25.83 -36.71
N LEU A 7 -16.14 25.05 -36.22
CA LEU A 7 -16.26 24.86 -34.97
C LEU A 7 -15.31 24.07 -34.53
N THR A 8 -14.29 24.35 -34.17
CA THR A 8 -13.44 23.59 -33.57
C THR A 8 -13.94 23.23 -32.32
N GLY A 9 -14.38 22.17 -32.21
CA GLY A 9 -14.72 21.66 -30.97
C GLY A 9 -13.58 21.42 -30.14
N VAL A 10 -13.48 22.07 -29.16
CA VAL A 10 -12.42 21.85 -28.29
C VAL A 10 -12.76 20.72 -27.47
N ILE A 11 -12.12 19.72 -27.65
CA ILE A 11 -12.30 18.64 -26.89
C ILE A 11 -11.48 18.78 -25.74
N ALA A 12 -12.00 19.17 -24.74
CA ALA A 12 -11.30 19.19 -23.52
C ALA A 12 -11.12 17.78 -23.14
N VAL A 13 -10.03 17.32 -23.41
CA VAL A 13 -9.73 16.05 -22.94
C VAL A 13 -9.44 16.25 -21.52
N VAL A 14 -10.35 16.03 -20.76
CA VAL A 14 -10.15 15.98 -19.40
C VAL A 14 -9.45 14.70 -19.21
N SER A 15 -8.24 14.75 -19.20
CA SER A 15 -7.56 13.60 -18.72
C SER A 15 -7.90 13.61 -17.27
N SER A 16 -8.82 12.88 -16.94
CA SER A 16 -9.04 12.63 -15.60
C SER A 16 -7.82 11.92 -15.17
N VAL A 17 -7.02 12.62 -14.61
CA VAL A 17 -5.98 12.01 -13.87
C VAL A 17 -6.71 11.40 -12.76
N GLN A 18 -7.05 10.24 -12.93
CA GLN A 18 -7.42 9.48 -11.85
C GLN A 18 -6.16 9.34 -11.10
N MET A 19 -5.97 10.19 -10.26
CA MET A 19 -5.27 9.90 -9.13
C MET A 19 -5.97 8.76 -8.58
N ALA A 20 -5.69 7.64 -9.12
CA ALA A 20 -6.04 6.40 -8.55
C ALA A 20 -5.73 6.59 -7.10
N ALA A 21 -6.71 6.55 -6.28
CA ALA A 21 -6.54 6.75 -4.89
C ALA A 21 -5.16 6.25 -4.58
N ALA A 22 -4.23 7.09 -4.82
CA ALA A 22 -2.87 6.76 -4.55
C ALA A 22 -2.93 6.38 -3.12
N GLN A 23 -2.76 5.12 -2.89
CA GLN A 23 -2.79 4.62 -1.56
C GLN A 23 -1.84 5.48 -0.84
N GLN A 24 -2.39 6.39 -0.07
CA GLN A 24 -1.54 7.25 0.68
C GLN A 24 -0.85 6.37 1.66
N ILE A 25 0.40 6.15 1.42
CA ILE A 25 1.20 5.40 2.36
C ILE A 25 1.34 6.27 3.58
N ASP A 26 1.04 5.72 4.73
CA ASP A 26 1.17 6.45 5.98
C ASP A 26 2.64 6.90 6.10
N PRO A 27 2.90 8.20 6.26
CA PRO A 27 4.27 8.69 6.35
C PRO A 27 5.06 8.13 7.53
N ARG A 28 4.40 7.52 8.48
CA ARG A 28 5.10 6.88 9.60
C ARG A 28 5.73 5.56 9.20
N MET A 29 5.35 5.00 8.07
CA MET A 29 5.99 3.78 7.60
C MET A 29 7.37 4.10 7.05
N PRO A 30 8.41 3.47 7.58
CA PRO A 30 9.76 3.71 7.09
C PRO A 30 9.92 3.38 5.60
N GLU A 31 10.79 4.13 4.94
CA GLU A 31 11.13 3.86 3.56
C GLU A 31 11.85 2.53 3.46
N GLY A 32 11.69 1.85 2.38
CA GLY A 32 12.38 0.59 2.15
C GLY A 32 11.68 -0.26 1.12
N PRO A 33 12.34 -1.33 0.67
CA PRO A 33 11.76 -2.25 -0.29
C PRO A 33 10.46 -2.84 0.26
N ASN A 34 9.48 -2.98 -0.59
CA ASN A 34 8.18 -3.56 -0.27
C ASN A 34 7.26 -2.69 0.60
N ARG A 35 7.65 -1.45 0.86
CA ARG A 35 6.83 -0.53 1.66
C ARG A 35 5.40 -0.41 1.15
N GLU A 36 5.25 -0.18 -0.15
CA GLU A 36 3.93 -0.04 -0.74
C GLU A 36 3.10 -1.31 -0.62
N PHE A 37 3.73 -2.43 -0.89
CA PHE A 37 3.05 -3.72 -0.82
C PHE A 37 2.58 -4.00 0.60
N VAL A 38 3.43 -3.77 1.59
CA VAL A 38 3.09 -4.02 3.00
C VAL A 38 1.99 -3.05 3.44
N SER A 39 2.07 -1.80 3.03
CA SER A 39 1.04 -0.81 3.33
C SER A 39 -0.32 -1.26 2.82
N LYS A 40 -0.36 -1.75 1.59
CA LYS A 40 -1.60 -2.19 0.99
C LYS A 40 -2.17 -3.41 1.71
N VAL A 41 -1.36 -4.42 1.91
CA VAL A 41 -1.82 -5.68 2.49
C VAL A 41 -2.26 -5.49 3.94
N CYS A 42 -1.48 -4.77 4.71
CA CYS A 42 -1.78 -4.62 6.13
C CYS A 42 -2.94 -3.69 6.41
N SER A 43 -3.29 -2.80 5.49
CA SER A 43 -4.41 -1.90 5.69
C SER A 43 -5.75 -2.48 5.24
N GLU A 44 -5.77 -3.68 4.68
CA GLU A 44 -7.02 -4.28 4.21
C GLU A 44 -7.98 -4.65 5.34
N CYS A 45 -7.47 -5.00 6.50
CA CYS A 45 -8.31 -5.45 7.61
C CYS A 45 -8.51 -4.41 8.69
N HIS A 46 -7.53 -3.58 8.93
CA HIS A 46 -7.60 -2.55 9.96
C HIS A 46 -6.51 -1.50 9.74
N ALA A 47 -6.59 -0.44 10.48
CA ALA A 47 -5.63 0.64 10.32
C ALA A 47 -4.20 0.23 10.68
N LEU A 48 -3.25 0.83 10.01
CA LEU A 48 -1.83 0.55 10.25
C LEU A 48 -1.35 0.97 11.63
N SER A 49 -2.13 1.75 12.35
CA SER A 49 -1.76 2.17 13.70
C SER A 49 -1.43 0.99 14.61
N ASN A 50 -2.05 -0.15 14.36
CA ASN A 50 -1.77 -1.34 15.15
C ASN A 50 -0.35 -1.86 14.94
N LEU A 51 0.23 -1.57 13.79
CA LEU A 51 1.60 -1.97 13.53
C LEU A 51 2.58 -1.12 14.31
N TYR A 52 2.30 0.15 14.45
CA TYR A 52 3.23 1.06 15.10
C TYR A 52 3.34 0.79 16.60
N SER A 53 2.34 0.20 17.20
CA SER A 53 2.40 -0.14 18.62
C SER A 53 3.24 -1.39 18.88
N THR A 54 3.67 -2.07 17.82
CA THR A 54 4.42 -3.32 17.96
C THR A 54 5.81 -3.24 17.32
N VAL A 55 6.30 -2.03 17.09
CA VAL A 55 7.64 -1.83 16.55
C VAL A 55 8.67 -2.43 17.49
N GLY A 56 9.73 -2.96 16.91
CA GLY A 56 10.83 -3.52 17.71
C GLY A 56 10.82 -5.04 17.79
N ARG A 57 9.96 -5.70 17.04
CA ARG A 57 9.92 -7.15 17.07
C ARG A 57 11.02 -7.74 16.21
N THR A 58 11.47 -8.91 16.60
CA THR A 58 12.38 -9.72 15.79
C THR A 58 11.60 -10.32 14.63
N ARG A 59 12.29 -10.92 13.67
CA ARG A 59 11.62 -11.62 12.57
C ARG A 59 10.67 -12.69 13.08
N GLU A 60 11.06 -13.41 14.13
CA GLU A 60 10.18 -14.41 14.71
C GLU A 60 8.94 -13.78 15.31
N GLY A 61 9.09 -12.65 15.97
CA GLY A 61 7.97 -11.92 16.52
C GLY A 61 7.02 -11.45 15.43
N TRP A 62 7.55 -10.90 14.33
CA TRP A 62 6.72 -10.49 13.20
C TRP A 62 6.06 -11.69 12.52
N THR A 63 6.74 -12.83 12.47
CA THR A 63 6.15 -14.06 11.92
C THR A 63 4.90 -14.44 12.70
N ARG A 64 4.95 -14.35 14.01
CA ARG A 64 3.76 -14.66 14.83
C ARG A 64 2.62 -13.70 14.59
N VAL A 65 2.93 -12.42 14.37
CA VAL A 65 1.91 -11.43 14.04
C VAL A 65 1.22 -11.80 12.74
N ILE A 66 2.00 -12.17 11.73
CA ILE A 66 1.43 -12.55 10.43
C ILE A 66 0.61 -13.84 10.55
N GLU A 67 1.07 -14.79 11.34
CA GLU A 67 0.32 -16.02 11.57
C GLU A 67 -1.02 -15.72 12.24
N ASP A 68 -1.04 -14.81 13.19
CA ASP A 68 -2.29 -14.42 13.82
C ASP A 68 -3.21 -13.73 12.83
N MET A 69 -2.68 -12.86 11.98
CA MET A 69 -3.47 -12.21 10.95
C MET A 69 -4.05 -13.22 9.98
N ALA A 70 -3.30 -14.28 9.66
CA ALA A 70 -3.78 -15.33 8.79
C ALA A 70 -4.99 -16.06 9.39
N ARG A 71 -5.01 -16.21 10.70
CA ARG A 71 -6.17 -16.81 11.36
C ARG A 71 -7.40 -15.93 11.22
N TYR A 72 -7.23 -14.64 11.06
CA TYR A 72 -8.33 -13.71 10.92
C TYR A 72 -8.61 -13.34 9.47
N GLY A 73 -8.04 -14.09 8.54
CA GLY A 73 -8.41 -13.93 7.14
C GLY A 73 -7.37 -13.35 6.20
N LEU A 74 -6.18 -13.02 6.69
CA LEU A 74 -5.13 -12.54 5.81
C LEU A 74 -4.70 -13.67 4.87
N LYS A 75 -4.78 -13.41 3.56
CA LYS A 75 -4.39 -14.40 2.57
C LYS A 75 -3.26 -13.85 1.75
N VAL A 76 -2.10 -14.44 1.89
CA VAL A 76 -0.92 -14.06 1.12
C VAL A 76 -0.19 -15.33 0.70
N THR A 77 0.51 -15.24 -0.42
CA THR A 77 1.34 -16.35 -0.88
C THR A 77 2.60 -16.44 -0.02
N PRO A 78 3.31 -17.57 -0.06
CA PRO A 78 4.59 -17.66 0.65
C PRO A 78 5.59 -16.58 0.25
N GLU A 79 5.65 -16.20 -1.03
CA GLU A 79 6.54 -15.15 -1.47
C GLU A 79 6.11 -13.80 -0.93
N GLU A 80 4.83 -13.54 -0.93
CA GLU A 80 4.29 -12.30 -0.38
C GLU A 80 4.57 -12.20 1.10
N ARG A 81 4.43 -13.32 1.80
CA ARG A 81 4.72 -13.39 3.23
C ARG A 81 6.17 -13.04 3.51
N THR A 82 7.08 -13.56 2.69
CA THR A 82 8.50 -13.25 2.83
C THR A 82 8.76 -11.77 2.61
N ARG A 83 8.12 -11.17 1.62
CA ARG A 83 8.27 -9.73 1.36
C ARG A 83 7.79 -8.89 2.53
N ILE A 84 6.71 -9.28 3.15
CA ILE A 84 6.17 -8.58 4.32
C ILE A 84 7.15 -8.71 5.49
N LEU A 85 7.63 -9.93 5.74
CA LEU A 85 8.58 -10.17 6.82
C LEU A 85 9.88 -9.42 6.63
N ASP A 86 10.37 -9.38 5.40
CA ASP A 86 11.60 -8.65 5.10
C ASP A 86 11.43 -7.16 5.41
N TYR A 87 10.32 -6.58 5.00
CA TYR A 87 10.07 -5.18 5.29
C TYR A 87 9.94 -4.91 6.79
N LEU A 88 9.14 -5.69 7.48
CA LEU A 88 8.89 -5.48 8.89
C LEU A 88 10.16 -5.67 9.72
N THR A 89 10.96 -6.66 9.36
CA THR A 89 12.20 -6.94 10.09
C THR A 89 13.23 -5.83 9.87
N ALA A 90 13.37 -5.38 8.64
CA ALA A 90 14.37 -4.37 8.31
C ALA A 90 13.98 -2.96 8.77
N SER A 91 12.68 -2.65 8.72
CA SER A 91 12.20 -1.29 8.92
C SER A 91 11.55 -1.06 10.28
N MET A 92 11.04 -2.08 10.90
CA MET A 92 10.32 -2.00 12.17
C MET A 92 10.82 -3.02 13.19
N GLY A 93 12.03 -3.49 13.02
CA GLY A 93 12.67 -4.41 13.95
C GLY A 93 13.27 -3.70 15.15
N PRO A 94 14.00 -4.41 15.94
CA PRO A 94 14.66 -3.84 17.13
C PRO A 94 15.63 -2.74 16.78
#